data_1b90e7fd728926bcb7a7acceab0d2eda
#
_entry.id   1b90e7fd728926bcb7a7acceab0d2eda
#
_cell.length_a   1.000
_cell.length_b   1.000
_cell.length_c   1.000
_cell.angle_alpha   90.00
_cell.angle_beta   90.00
_cell.angle_gamma   90.00
#
_symmetry.space_group_name_H-M   'P 1'
#
loop_
_entity.id
_entity.type
_entity.pdbx_description
1 polymer ?
#
loop_
_entity_poly.entity_id
_entity_poly.type
_entity_poly.pdbx_seq_one_letter_code
_entity_poly.pdbx_strand_id
1 'polypeptide(L)'
;MGRRFIQTLILLVVLGFPGLPIMAETGNGVATDQAKWIISSGTSASLPSGSLLSLALALERGAETVWLDLVLSKDNQIVLLTDTRIDQLTDVKEIYPDRSRPDGSYYSFDFTLEELRGLSHLPAAPSGSVSATSLFRSHLPVTALDDFLGYLDIVFTELAARPTLICTLKHGWLHQQEDKNLGAIVLQALEDYQSTKANASVVIASYDPEELQQLAQSRGAGQAEDIGFMQLIGSNNGEEVQRLEFGTLQPYSYDLLFTRFGLKSVSSSADSIGLDPQAV
;
A
#
# COMPACT_ATOMS: atom_id res chain seq x y z
N MET A 1 -6.09 10.83 -33.07
CA MET A 1 -7.39 10.70 -32.40
C MET A 1 -7.58 9.23 -32.00
N GLY A 2 -6.94 8.81 -30.91
CA GLY A 2 -7.01 7.45 -30.37
C GLY A 2 -7.97 7.41 -29.18
N ARG A 3 -9.05 6.71 -29.33
CA ARG A 3 -9.98 6.42 -28.21
C ARG A 3 -9.26 5.44 -27.26
N ARG A 4 -8.84 5.92 -26.09
CA ARG A 4 -8.46 5.07 -24.97
C ARG A 4 -9.73 4.46 -24.41
N PHE A 5 -9.86 3.13 -24.51
CA PHE A 5 -10.87 2.37 -23.79
C PHE A 5 -10.46 2.29 -22.33
N ILE A 6 -11.28 2.85 -21.45
CA ILE A 6 -11.17 2.66 -20.01
C ILE A 6 -11.57 1.21 -19.75
N GLN A 7 -10.61 0.35 -19.48
CA GLN A 7 -10.87 -0.98 -18.91
C GLN A 7 -11.10 -0.78 -17.40
N THR A 8 -12.36 -0.84 -17.01
CA THR A 8 -12.75 -0.86 -15.59
C THR A 8 -12.35 -2.21 -15.02
N LEU A 9 -11.21 -2.27 -14.34
CA LEU A 9 -10.79 -3.44 -13.57
C LEU A 9 -11.46 -3.36 -12.20
N ILE A 10 -12.50 -4.16 -11.99
CA ILE A 10 -13.07 -4.37 -10.65
C ILE A 10 -12.17 -5.39 -9.95
N LEU A 11 -11.33 -4.89 -9.04
CA LEU A 11 -10.44 -5.71 -8.24
C LEU A 11 -11.18 -6.17 -6.99
N LEU A 12 -11.64 -7.41 -6.97
CA LEU A 12 -12.20 -8.06 -5.78
C LEU A 12 -11.05 -8.61 -4.94
N VAL A 13 -10.67 -7.93 -3.86
CA VAL A 13 -9.69 -8.44 -2.89
C VAL A 13 -10.37 -9.49 -2.01
N VAL A 14 -10.12 -10.76 -2.30
CA VAL A 14 -10.58 -11.87 -1.45
C VAL A 14 -9.52 -12.12 -0.39
N LEU A 15 -9.81 -11.71 0.86
CA LEU A 15 -9.04 -12.17 2.02
C LEU A 15 -9.26 -13.66 2.19
N GLY A 16 -8.18 -14.45 2.09
CA GLY A 16 -8.24 -15.91 2.12
C GLY A 16 -8.76 -16.48 3.44
N PHE A 17 -9.96 -17.06 3.41
CA PHE A 17 -10.33 -18.14 4.34
C PHE A 17 -10.05 -19.48 3.63
N PRO A 18 -9.40 -20.43 4.29
CA PRO A 18 -9.20 -21.75 3.69
C PRO A 18 -10.52 -22.52 3.71
N GLY A 19 -11.06 -22.82 2.54
CA GLY A 19 -11.95 -23.97 2.42
C GLY A 19 -13.35 -23.81 1.83
N LEU A 20 -13.64 -22.85 0.94
CA LEU A 20 -14.88 -22.92 0.15
C LEU A 20 -14.60 -22.58 -1.32
N PRO A 21 -15.04 -23.41 -2.28
CA PRO A 21 -14.99 -23.06 -3.70
C PRO A 21 -16.04 -21.99 -3.98
N ILE A 22 -15.63 -20.83 -4.46
CA ILE A 22 -16.53 -19.81 -4.95
C ILE A 22 -17.03 -20.26 -6.34
N MET A 23 -18.31 -20.60 -6.43
CA MET A 23 -19.00 -20.77 -7.69
C MET A 23 -19.28 -19.39 -8.28
N ALA A 24 -18.58 -19.03 -9.34
CA ALA A 24 -18.93 -17.85 -10.12
C ALA A 24 -20.16 -18.13 -10.97
N GLU A 25 -21.22 -17.39 -10.74
CA GLU A 25 -22.42 -17.42 -11.58
C GLU A 25 -22.12 -16.71 -12.90
N THR A 26 -22.23 -17.43 -14.01
CA THR A 26 -21.94 -16.92 -15.36
C THR A 26 -23.07 -16.03 -15.86
N GLY A 27 -22.94 -14.73 -15.66
CA GLY A 27 -23.71 -13.72 -16.40
C GLY A 27 -23.01 -13.44 -17.74
N ASN A 28 -23.76 -13.46 -18.81
CA ASN A 28 -23.31 -13.33 -20.19
C ASN A 28 -22.41 -12.12 -20.44
N GLY A 29 -21.18 -12.37 -20.91
CA GLY A 29 -20.48 -11.45 -21.81
C GLY A 29 -19.41 -10.53 -21.19
N VAL A 30 -18.84 -10.85 -20.03
CA VAL A 30 -17.57 -10.24 -19.57
C VAL A 30 -16.47 -11.27 -19.77
N ALA A 31 -15.45 -10.94 -20.57
CA ALA A 31 -14.25 -11.75 -20.67
C ALA A 31 -13.71 -11.94 -19.25
N THR A 32 -13.76 -13.16 -18.74
CA THR A 32 -13.08 -13.55 -17.51
C THR A 32 -11.61 -13.58 -17.81
N ASP A 33 -10.95 -12.42 -17.72
CA ASP A 33 -9.51 -12.38 -17.54
C ASP A 33 -9.22 -13.18 -16.26
N GLN A 34 -8.28 -14.09 -16.33
CA GLN A 34 -8.02 -15.03 -15.24
C GLN A 34 -7.74 -14.22 -13.96
N ALA A 35 -8.40 -14.58 -12.87
CA ALA A 35 -8.19 -13.91 -11.58
C ALA A 35 -6.70 -13.98 -11.23
N LYS A 36 -6.03 -12.83 -11.27
CA LYS A 36 -4.62 -12.72 -10.87
C LYS A 36 -4.55 -12.85 -9.35
N TRP A 37 -3.64 -13.69 -8.87
CA TRP A 37 -3.37 -13.78 -7.46
C TRP A 37 -2.73 -12.49 -6.97
N ILE A 38 -3.43 -11.77 -6.09
CA ILE A 38 -2.92 -10.58 -5.43
C ILE A 38 -2.54 -10.99 -4.01
N ILE A 39 -1.30 -10.75 -3.65
CA ILE A 39 -0.83 -10.93 -2.29
C ILE A 39 -0.67 -9.55 -1.68
N SER A 40 -1.60 -9.20 -0.80
CA SER A 40 -1.53 -8.00 0.02
C SER A 40 -0.37 -8.12 1.00
N SER A 41 0.57 -7.18 0.95
CA SER A 41 1.65 -6.93 1.93
C SER A 41 2.30 -8.16 2.57
N GLY A 42 2.29 -9.31 1.87
CA GLY A 42 2.83 -10.54 2.42
C GLY A 42 1.92 -11.20 3.46
N THR A 43 0.62 -11.31 3.21
CA THR A 43 -0.31 -12.05 4.08
C THR A 43 -0.06 -13.56 4.03
N SER A 44 1.02 -13.97 4.63
CA SER A 44 1.06 -15.25 5.31
C SER A 44 0.48 -15.01 6.70
N ALA A 45 -0.51 -15.78 7.15
CA ALA A 45 -1.01 -15.73 8.52
C ALA A 45 0.11 -15.94 9.58
N SER A 46 1.32 -16.14 9.13
CA SER A 46 2.52 -16.48 9.88
C SER A 46 3.60 -15.41 9.88
N LEU A 47 3.58 -14.43 8.99
CA LEU A 47 4.63 -13.42 8.87
C LEU A 47 4.03 -12.01 8.91
N PRO A 48 4.71 -11.03 9.53
CA PRO A 48 4.26 -9.65 9.55
C PRO A 48 4.18 -9.06 8.13
N SER A 49 3.12 -8.30 7.87
CA SER A 49 2.97 -7.55 6.63
C SER A 49 4.11 -6.54 6.48
N GLY A 50 4.59 -6.35 5.25
CA GLY A 50 5.67 -5.40 4.95
C GLY A 50 7.07 -5.89 5.32
N SER A 51 7.23 -7.07 5.96
CA SER A 51 8.57 -7.62 6.16
C SER A 51 9.14 -8.17 4.85
N LEU A 52 10.45 -7.95 4.62
CA LEU A 52 11.12 -8.44 3.41
C LEU A 52 10.93 -9.95 3.20
N LEU A 53 10.93 -10.72 4.30
CA LEU A 53 10.71 -12.16 4.24
C LEU A 53 9.32 -12.53 3.74
N SER A 54 8.27 -11.81 4.17
CA SER A 54 6.91 -12.07 3.71
C SER A 54 6.73 -11.77 2.22
N LEU A 55 7.36 -10.70 1.76
CA LEU A 55 7.35 -10.28 0.35
C LEU A 55 8.14 -11.26 -0.53
N ALA A 56 9.34 -11.68 -0.08
CA ALA A 56 10.13 -12.69 -0.75
C ALA A 56 9.37 -14.00 -0.92
N LEU A 57 8.73 -14.48 0.14
CA LEU A 57 7.94 -15.71 0.12
C LEU A 57 6.72 -15.59 -0.82
N ALA A 58 6.11 -14.41 -0.91
CA ALA A 58 5.02 -14.15 -1.85
C ALA A 58 5.50 -14.31 -3.30
N LEU A 59 6.63 -13.72 -3.64
CA LEU A 59 7.22 -13.81 -4.98
C LEU A 59 7.65 -15.22 -5.33
N GLU A 60 8.27 -15.95 -4.41
CA GLU A 60 8.64 -17.36 -4.59
C GLU A 60 7.41 -18.26 -4.88
N ARG A 61 6.26 -17.92 -4.30
CA ARG A 61 4.99 -18.62 -4.54
C ARG A 61 4.29 -18.20 -5.83
N GLY A 62 4.91 -17.34 -6.64
CA GLY A 62 4.39 -16.90 -7.91
C GLY A 62 3.37 -15.76 -7.83
N ALA A 63 3.47 -14.90 -6.83
CA ALA A 63 2.63 -13.71 -6.77
C ALA A 63 2.87 -12.83 -8.01
N GLU A 64 1.82 -12.58 -8.78
CA GLU A 64 1.86 -11.68 -9.94
C GLU A 64 1.65 -10.21 -9.55
N THR A 65 1.10 -9.97 -8.38
CA THR A 65 0.87 -8.63 -7.84
C THR A 65 1.24 -8.62 -6.37
N VAL A 66 2.02 -7.62 -5.97
CA VAL A 66 2.43 -7.38 -4.59
C VAL A 66 1.89 -6.03 -4.16
N TRP A 67 1.18 -6.02 -3.05
CA TRP A 67 0.62 -4.81 -2.45
C TRP A 67 1.54 -4.33 -1.34
N LEU A 68 1.96 -3.07 -1.40
CA LEU A 68 2.86 -2.43 -0.47
C LEU A 68 2.17 -1.24 0.19
N ASP A 69 2.14 -1.22 1.52
CA ASP A 69 1.68 -0.05 2.29
C ASP A 69 2.90 0.80 2.65
N LEU A 70 2.86 2.08 2.30
CA LEU A 70 3.99 2.98 2.38
C LEU A 70 3.72 4.14 3.34
N VAL A 71 4.68 4.40 4.23
CA VAL A 71 4.74 5.57 5.11
C VAL A 71 6.13 6.19 5.08
N LEU A 72 6.30 7.39 5.65
CA LEU A 72 7.61 8.04 5.78
C LEU A 72 8.20 7.90 7.17
N SER A 73 9.52 7.81 7.22
CA SER A 73 10.33 8.04 8.40
C SER A 73 10.53 9.54 8.67
N LYS A 74 11.18 9.87 9.79
CA LYS A 74 11.55 11.24 10.15
C LYS A 74 12.44 11.92 9.10
N ASP A 75 13.35 11.19 8.52
CA ASP A 75 14.31 11.62 7.51
C ASP A 75 13.80 11.39 6.07
N ASN A 76 12.46 11.30 5.90
CA ASN A 76 11.77 11.16 4.62
C ASN A 76 12.16 9.92 3.80
N GLN A 77 12.57 8.85 4.48
CA GLN A 77 12.76 7.56 3.82
C GLN A 77 11.43 6.80 3.77
N ILE A 78 11.18 6.10 2.66
CA ILE A 78 9.95 5.34 2.48
C ILE A 78 10.11 3.98 3.14
N VAL A 79 9.19 3.63 4.04
CA VAL A 79 9.18 2.34 4.75
C VAL A 79 7.87 1.59 4.54
N LEU A 80 7.95 0.26 4.58
CA LEU A 80 6.84 -0.65 4.36
C LEU A 80 6.16 -0.97 5.70
N LEU A 81 5.11 -0.21 6.01
CA LEU A 81 4.30 -0.39 7.22
C LEU A 81 2.83 -0.16 6.88
N THR A 82 1.95 -0.96 7.46
CA THR A 82 0.50 -0.91 7.21
C THR A 82 -0.19 0.31 7.82
N ASP A 83 0.49 1.02 8.72
CA ASP A 83 -0.01 2.22 9.39
C ASP A 83 1.15 3.16 9.74
N THR A 84 0.87 4.44 9.88
CA THR A 84 1.79 5.44 10.45
C THR A 84 2.04 5.22 11.93
N ARG A 85 1.05 4.68 12.66
CA ARG A 85 1.17 4.31 14.08
C ARG A 85 1.87 2.97 14.20
N ILE A 86 3.09 3.00 14.74
CA ILE A 86 3.98 1.84 14.77
C ILE A 86 3.95 1.06 16.09
N ASP A 87 3.22 1.53 17.08
CA ASP A 87 3.17 0.94 18.42
C ASP A 87 2.40 -0.39 18.51
N GLN A 88 1.61 -0.72 17.50
CA GLN A 88 0.95 -2.01 17.34
C GLN A 88 1.63 -2.92 16.29
N LEU A 89 2.56 -2.35 15.53
CA LEU A 89 3.23 -3.03 14.42
C LEU A 89 4.65 -3.48 14.79
N THR A 90 5.26 -2.81 15.76
CA THR A 90 6.67 -3.01 16.14
C THR A 90 6.86 -3.02 17.65
N ASP A 91 8.05 -3.43 18.08
CA ASP A 91 8.49 -3.41 19.47
C ASP A 91 8.97 -2.03 19.95
N VAL A 92 8.52 -0.94 19.30
CA VAL A 92 8.94 0.44 19.59
C VAL A 92 8.77 0.83 21.05
N LYS A 93 7.71 0.36 21.72
CA LYS A 93 7.47 0.63 23.15
C LYS A 93 8.54 0.03 24.05
N GLU A 94 9.12 -1.09 23.65
CA GLU A 94 10.18 -1.76 24.40
C GLU A 94 11.54 -1.09 24.17
N ILE A 95 11.80 -0.68 22.92
CA ILE A 95 13.10 -0.09 22.51
C ILE A 95 13.19 1.41 22.87
N TYR A 96 12.08 2.15 22.71
CA TYR A 96 12.02 3.61 22.93
C TYR A 96 10.87 4.01 23.88
N PRO A 97 10.83 3.54 25.15
CA PRO A 97 9.69 3.72 26.06
C PRO A 97 9.34 5.19 26.34
N ASP A 98 10.31 6.08 26.28
CA ASP A 98 10.15 7.49 26.62
C ASP A 98 9.90 8.40 25.40
N ARG A 99 9.67 7.83 24.21
CA ARG A 99 9.52 8.59 22.94
C ARG A 99 8.09 8.60 22.41
N SER A 100 7.11 8.19 23.22
CA SER A 100 5.70 8.36 22.84
C SER A 100 5.31 9.83 22.75
N ARG A 101 4.40 10.16 21.85
CA ARG A 101 3.72 11.46 21.86
C ARG A 101 2.82 11.59 23.09
N PRO A 102 2.30 12.80 23.42
CA PRO A 102 1.44 13.01 24.59
C PRO A 102 0.17 12.14 24.62
N ASP A 103 -0.30 11.66 23.46
CA ASP A 103 -1.42 10.73 23.32
C ASP A 103 -1.03 9.26 23.59
N GLY A 104 0.24 8.99 23.87
CA GLY A 104 0.80 7.65 24.07
C GLY A 104 1.12 6.89 22.80
N SER A 105 0.94 7.50 21.62
CA SER A 105 1.20 6.89 20.31
C SER A 105 2.66 7.08 19.86
N TYR A 106 3.10 6.19 18.96
CA TYR A 106 4.40 6.25 18.30
C TYR A 106 4.16 6.28 16.80
N TYR A 107 4.71 7.27 16.11
CA TYR A 107 4.52 7.43 14.68
C TYR A 107 5.82 7.19 13.90
N SER A 108 5.73 6.63 12.71
CA SER A 108 6.87 6.32 11.85
C SER A 108 7.75 7.55 11.59
N PHE A 109 7.14 8.70 11.39
CA PHE A 109 7.81 9.96 11.09
C PHE A 109 8.46 10.66 12.31
N ASP A 110 8.39 10.08 13.51
CA ASP A 110 9.15 10.51 14.69
C ASP A 110 10.53 9.84 14.78
N PHE A 111 10.77 8.81 13.96
CA PHE A 111 11.96 7.98 13.95
C PHE A 111 12.68 8.01 12.59
N THR A 112 14.02 8.09 12.61
CA THR A 112 14.81 7.96 11.38
C THR A 112 14.73 6.54 10.83
N LEU A 113 15.09 6.34 9.55
CA LEU A 113 15.15 5.00 8.98
C LEU A 113 16.10 4.07 9.76
N GLU A 114 17.23 4.58 10.24
CA GLU A 114 18.17 3.80 11.05
C GLU A 114 17.53 3.33 12.36
N GLU A 115 16.78 4.21 13.05
CA GLU A 115 16.03 3.85 14.26
C GLU A 115 14.92 2.84 13.95
N LEU A 116 14.17 3.01 12.84
CA LEU A 116 13.12 2.07 12.43
C LEU A 116 13.67 0.70 12.06
N ARG A 117 14.84 0.61 11.40
CA ARG A 117 15.52 -0.65 11.11
C ARG A 117 15.99 -1.39 12.38
N GLY A 118 16.17 -0.66 13.47
CA GLY A 118 16.45 -1.24 14.79
C GLY A 118 15.24 -1.88 15.46
N LEU A 119 14.02 -1.65 14.94
CA LEU A 119 12.80 -2.25 15.44
C LEU A 119 12.51 -3.58 14.78
N SER A 120 11.79 -4.45 15.51
CA SER A 120 11.28 -5.71 15.01
C SER A 120 9.77 -5.65 14.86
N HIS A 121 9.25 -6.21 13.77
CA HIS A 121 7.81 -6.37 13.61
C HIS A 121 7.21 -7.23 14.72
N LEU A 122 6.07 -6.82 15.25
CA LEU A 122 5.25 -7.67 16.09
C LEU A 122 4.57 -8.77 15.26
N PRO A 123 4.37 -9.96 15.81
CA PRO A 123 3.62 -11.00 15.13
C PRO A 123 2.18 -10.52 14.91
N ALA A 124 1.61 -10.86 13.75
CA ALA A 124 0.18 -10.71 13.53
C ALA A 124 -0.60 -11.39 14.69
N ALA A 125 -1.68 -10.75 15.15
CA ALA A 125 -2.43 -11.19 16.32
C ALA A 125 -2.77 -12.70 16.26
N PRO A 126 -2.70 -13.44 17.38
CA PRO A 126 -2.77 -14.88 17.38
C PRO A 126 -4.16 -15.38 17.01
N SER A 127 -4.31 -15.94 15.83
CA SER A 127 -5.40 -16.86 15.53
C SER A 127 -5.04 -18.25 16.06
N GLY A 128 -5.06 -18.43 17.38
CA GLY A 128 -5.16 -19.75 18.07
C GLY A 128 -4.10 -20.82 17.79
N SER A 129 -3.09 -20.60 16.98
CA SER A 129 -2.00 -21.53 16.71
C SER A 129 -0.65 -20.93 17.11
N VAL A 130 0.25 -21.78 17.63
CA VAL A 130 1.66 -21.39 17.83
C VAL A 130 2.21 -21.01 16.46
N SER A 131 2.20 -19.72 16.16
CA SER A 131 2.64 -19.19 14.89
C SER A 131 4.15 -19.41 14.76
N ALA A 132 4.60 -19.82 13.58
CA ALA A 132 6.03 -19.82 13.23
C ALA A 132 6.67 -18.44 13.49
N THR A 133 5.88 -17.37 13.48
CA THR A 133 6.25 -15.99 13.85
C THR A 133 6.79 -15.88 15.27
N SER A 134 6.37 -16.74 16.22
CA SER A 134 6.93 -16.72 17.56
C SER A 134 8.40 -17.12 17.58
N LEU A 135 8.85 -17.88 16.60
CA LEU A 135 10.26 -18.27 16.43
C LEU A 135 11.12 -17.17 15.80
N PHE A 136 10.50 -16.23 15.05
CA PHE A 136 11.18 -15.14 14.34
C PHE A 136 10.99 -13.78 15.02
N ARG A 137 10.34 -13.72 16.18
CA ARG A 137 9.97 -12.49 16.90
C ARG A 137 11.10 -11.45 17.04
N SER A 138 12.35 -11.91 17.08
CA SER A 138 13.49 -11.05 17.37
C SER A 138 14.29 -10.62 16.14
N HIS A 139 13.82 -10.91 14.90
CA HIS A 139 14.72 -10.82 13.75
C HIS A 139 14.08 -10.35 12.43
N LEU A 140 12.88 -9.79 12.46
CA LEU A 140 12.25 -9.21 11.26
C LEU A 140 12.24 -7.68 11.34
N PRO A 141 13.30 -7.01 10.86
CA PRO A 141 13.40 -5.56 10.90
C PRO A 141 12.36 -4.89 10.01
N VAL A 142 12.05 -3.62 10.30
CA VAL A 142 11.28 -2.76 9.40
C VAL A 142 12.02 -2.63 8.08
N THR A 143 11.32 -2.80 6.97
CA THR A 143 11.86 -2.81 5.62
C THR A 143 11.70 -1.44 4.97
N ALA A 144 12.76 -0.88 4.37
CA ALA A 144 12.65 0.28 3.51
C ALA A 144 12.22 -0.12 2.09
N LEU A 145 11.60 0.78 1.34
CA LEU A 145 11.23 0.54 -0.05
C LEU A 145 12.47 0.19 -0.89
N ASP A 146 13.57 0.91 -0.70
CA ASP A 146 14.83 0.68 -1.43
C ASP A 146 15.40 -0.73 -1.19
N ASP A 147 15.30 -1.23 0.06
CA ASP A 147 15.74 -2.60 0.37
C ASP A 147 14.89 -3.64 -0.39
N PHE A 148 13.58 -3.42 -0.49
CA PHE A 148 12.70 -4.30 -1.23
C PHE A 148 12.93 -4.21 -2.74
N LEU A 149 13.07 -3.01 -3.29
CA LEU A 149 13.38 -2.81 -4.71
C LEU A 149 14.74 -3.41 -5.09
N GLY A 150 15.74 -3.26 -4.20
CA GLY A 150 17.04 -3.91 -4.36
C GLY A 150 16.95 -5.44 -4.34
N TYR A 151 16.12 -6.02 -3.48
CA TYR A 151 15.83 -7.45 -3.50
C TYR A 151 15.16 -7.89 -4.81
N LEU A 152 14.17 -7.13 -5.29
CA LEU A 152 13.53 -7.41 -6.58
C LEU A 152 14.55 -7.46 -7.72
N ASP A 153 15.51 -6.55 -7.77
CA ASP A 153 16.54 -6.54 -8.82
C ASP A 153 17.39 -7.82 -8.85
N ILE A 154 17.67 -8.38 -7.68
CA ILE A 154 18.45 -9.64 -7.57
C ILE A 154 17.59 -10.81 -8.06
N VAL A 155 16.33 -10.87 -7.64
CA VAL A 155 15.45 -12.00 -7.91
C VAL A 155 14.92 -11.97 -9.35
N PHE A 156 14.78 -10.81 -9.96
CA PHE A 156 14.26 -10.67 -11.33
C PHE A 156 15.15 -11.27 -12.42
N THR A 157 16.42 -11.42 -12.17
CA THR A 157 17.29 -12.17 -13.10
C THR A 157 16.88 -13.64 -13.19
N GLU A 158 16.16 -14.14 -12.18
CA GLU A 158 15.77 -15.55 -12.04
C GLU A 158 14.25 -15.77 -12.23
N LEU A 159 13.42 -14.74 -12.05
CA LEU A 159 11.97 -14.83 -12.21
C LEU A 159 11.55 -14.63 -13.69
N ALA A 160 10.72 -15.54 -14.18
CA ALA A 160 10.22 -15.49 -15.55
C ALA A 160 9.19 -14.38 -15.81
N ALA A 161 8.60 -13.78 -14.76
CA ALA A 161 7.54 -12.78 -14.85
C ALA A 161 7.85 -11.58 -13.94
N ARG A 162 7.48 -10.39 -14.40
CA ARG A 162 7.58 -9.14 -13.64
C ARG A 162 6.31 -8.93 -12.83
N PRO A 163 6.36 -8.79 -11.51
CA PRO A 163 5.17 -8.51 -10.73
C PRO A 163 4.67 -7.08 -10.96
N THR A 164 3.40 -6.87 -10.66
CA THR A 164 2.84 -5.54 -10.47
C THR A 164 2.99 -5.14 -9.00
N LEU A 165 3.55 -3.97 -8.74
CA LEU A 165 3.62 -3.38 -7.41
C LEU A 165 2.49 -2.39 -7.26
N ILE A 166 1.62 -2.58 -6.26
CA ILE A 166 0.61 -1.61 -5.86
C ILE A 166 1.12 -0.95 -4.59
N CYS A 167 1.51 0.30 -4.71
CA CYS A 167 2.11 1.11 -3.65
C CYS A 167 1.04 2.02 -3.03
N THR A 168 0.50 1.66 -1.88
CA THR A 168 -0.53 2.44 -1.18
C THR A 168 0.09 3.51 -0.30
N LEU A 169 -0.33 4.73 -0.50
CA LEU A 169 0.02 5.86 0.35
C LEU A 169 -0.85 5.83 1.60
N LYS A 170 -0.24 5.49 2.76
CA LYS A 170 -0.98 5.38 4.02
C LYS A 170 -1.05 6.72 4.73
N HIS A 171 -2.28 7.16 5.07
CA HIS A 171 -2.52 8.37 5.86
C HIS A 171 -1.77 9.61 5.33
N GLY A 172 -1.83 9.88 4.02
CA GLY A 172 -1.16 11.03 3.39
C GLY A 172 -1.49 12.36 4.07
N TRP A 173 -2.75 12.53 4.53
CA TRP A 173 -3.22 13.71 5.28
C TRP A 173 -2.42 13.92 6.59
N LEU A 174 -2.05 12.83 7.29
CA LEU A 174 -1.30 12.92 8.54
C LEU A 174 0.17 13.29 8.29
N HIS A 175 0.75 12.76 7.21
CA HIS A 175 2.08 13.18 6.76
C HIS A 175 2.11 14.67 6.40
N GLN A 176 1.05 15.20 5.76
CA GLN A 176 0.95 16.63 5.44
C GLN A 176 0.88 17.50 6.70
N GLN A 177 0.25 17.05 7.79
CA GLN A 177 0.26 17.76 9.06
C GLN A 177 1.67 17.86 9.70
N GLU A 178 2.57 16.95 9.31
CA GLU A 178 3.97 16.92 9.74
C GLU A 178 4.91 17.53 8.67
N ASP A 179 4.37 18.39 7.80
CA ASP A 179 5.10 19.05 6.70
C ASP A 179 5.81 18.06 5.75
N LYS A 180 5.24 16.85 5.56
CA LYS A 180 5.77 15.80 4.70
C LYS A 180 4.83 15.53 3.52
N ASN A 181 5.38 15.43 2.33
CA ASN A 181 4.62 15.08 1.13
C ASN A 181 4.92 13.63 0.73
N LEU A 182 4.17 12.68 1.32
CA LEU A 182 4.34 11.25 1.07
C LEU A 182 4.22 10.93 -0.43
N GLY A 183 3.16 11.42 -1.07
CA GLY A 183 2.89 11.13 -2.47
C GLY A 183 4.00 11.59 -3.41
N ALA A 184 4.49 12.82 -3.25
CA ALA A 184 5.57 13.34 -4.10
C ALA A 184 6.89 12.58 -3.91
N ILE A 185 7.22 12.22 -2.66
CA ILE A 185 8.44 11.45 -2.35
C ILE A 185 8.37 10.05 -2.96
N VAL A 186 7.21 9.38 -2.82
CA VAL A 186 6.99 8.05 -3.39
C VAL A 186 7.00 8.10 -4.92
N LEU A 187 6.32 9.07 -5.54
CA LEU A 187 6.31 9.22 -6.99
C LEU A 187 7.74 9.37 -7.53
N GLN A 188 8.54 10.28 -6.95
CA GLN A 188 9.93 10.50 -7.37
C GLN A 188 10.78 9.23 -7.24
N ALA A 189 10.70 8.52 -6.10
CA ALA A 189 11.46 7.29 -5.89
C ALA A 189 11.10 6.19 -6.90
N LEU A 190 9.81 6.06 -7.25
CA LEU A 190 9.34 5.07 -8.21
C LEU A 190 9.68 5.47 -9.66
N GLU A 191 9.66 6.76 -10.00
CA GLU A 191 10.15 7.27 -11.29
C GLU A 191 11.64 6.98 -11.48
N ASP A 192 12.45 7.24 -10.45
CA ASP A 192 13.89 6.95 -10.47
C ASP A 192 14.15 5.45 -10.64
N TYR A 193 13.39 4.60 -9.96
CA TYR A 193 13.48 3.15 -10.12
C TYR A 193 13.08 2.70 -11.54
N GLN A 194 11.96 3.18 -12.06
CA GLN A 194 11.49 2.83 -13.41
C GLN A 194 12.45 3.29 -14.49
N SER A 195 13.05 4.47 -14.35
CA SER A 195 14.01 5.02 -15.33
C SER A 195 15.29 4.19 -15.44
N THR A 196 15.68 3.52 -14.36
CA THR A 196 16.96 2.79 -14.28
C THR A 196 16.79 1.29 -14.56
N LYS A 197 15.69 0.68 -14.14
CA LYS A 197 15.56 -0.79 -14.09
C LYS A 197 14.29 -1.36 -14.70
N ALA A 198 13.15 -0.67 -14.58
CA ALA A 198 11.85 -1.07 -15.16
C ALA A 198 11.50 -2.57 -14.96
N ASN A 199 11.83 -3.14 -13.80
CA ASN A 199 11.67 -4.57 -13.52
C ASN A 199 10.28 -4.95 -13.01
N ALA A 200 9.40 -3.97 -12.74
CA ALA A 200 8.04 -4.19 -12.29
C ALA A 200 7.09 -3.19 -12.95
N SER A 201 5.84 -3.55 -13.12
CA SER A 201 4.77 -2.57 -13.34
C SER A 201 4.44 -1.92 -11.99
N VAL A 202 4.26 -0.61 -11.96
CA VAL A 202 4.02 0.14 -10.71
C VAL A 202 2.69 0.86 -10.77
N VAL A 203 1.93 0.76 -9.68
CA VAL A 203 0.68 1.49 -9.46
C VAL A 203 0.76 2.18 -8.11
N ILE A 204 0.61 3.50 -8.08
CA ILE A 204 0.43 4.25 -6.85
C ILE A 204 -1.06 4.28 -6.51
N ALA A 205 -1.40 3.83 -5.32
CA ALA A 205 -2.76 3.79 -4.83
C ALA A 205 -2.94 4.73 -3.64
N SER A 206 -4.04 5.48 -3.61
CA SER A 206 -4.40 6.31 -2.46
C SER A 206 -5.89 6.27 -2.21
N TYR A 207 -6.27 6.36 -0.95
CA TYR A 207 -7.64 6.59 -0.51
C TYR A 207 -8.05 8.06 -0.69
N ASP A 208 -7.08 8.98 -0.80
CA ASP A 208 -7.32 10.41 -0.93
C ASP A 208 -7.38 10.83 -2.42
N PRO A 209 -8.57 11.22 -2.93
CA PRO A 209 -8.72 11.64 -4.31
C PRO A 209 -7.98 12.97 -4.61
N GLU A 210 -7.77 13.84 -3.61
CA GLU A 210 -7.02 15.09 -3.81
C GLU A 210 -5.53 14.81 -3.96
N GLU A 211 -4.98 13.86 -3.17
CA GLU A 211 -3.59 13.43 -3.30
C GLU A 211 -3.33 12.85 -4.69
N LEU A 212 -4.20 11.96 -5.18
CA LEU A 212 -4.07 11.41 -6.54
C LEU A 212 -4.20 12.48 -7.62
N GLN A 213 -5.09 13.46 -7.43
CA GLN A 213 -5.23 14.56 -8.37
C GLN A 213 -3.96 15.41 -8.43
N GLN A 214 -3.33 15.70 -7.29
CA GLN A 214 -2.04 16.42 -7.23
C GLN A 214 -0.93 15.63 -7.92
N LEU A 215 -0.84 14.31 -7.67
CA LEU A 215 0.14 13.45 -8.31
C LEU A 215 -0.07 13.36 -9.82
N ALA A 216 -1.31 13.26 -10.29
CA ALA A 216 -1.64 13.25 -11.70
C ALA A 216 -1.24 14.57 -12.41
N GLN A 217 -1.35 15.71 -11.72
CA GLN A 217 -0.91 17.01 -12.22
C GLN A 217 0.62 17.15 -12.23
N SER A 218 1.30 16.52 -11.27
CA SER A 218 2.77 16.54 -11.16
C SER A 218 3.44 15.63 -12.18
N ARG A 219 2.69 14.67 -12.75
CA ARG A 219 3.18 13.77 -13.79
C ARG A 219 3.62 14.60 -15.00
N GLY A 220 4.92 14.85 -15.12
CA GLY A 220 5.51 15.57 -16.24
C GLY A 220 5.28 14.83 -17.56
N ALA A 221 5.12 15.58 -18.64
CA ALA A 221 5.05 14.99 -19.97
C ALA A 221 6.36 14.24 -20.28
N GLY A 222 6.36 12.92 -20.14
CA GLY A 222 7.43 12.04 -20.62
C GLY A 222 8.20 11.23 -19.57
N GLN A 223 7.97 11.36 -18.27
CA GLN A 223 8.77 10.63 -17.27
C GLN A 223 8.01 9.53 -16.51
N ALA A 224 6.69 9.63 -16.36
CA ALA A 224 5.90 8.69 -15.55
C ALA A 224 4.74 8.04 -16.32
N GLU A 225 4.84 7.91 -17.66
CA GLU A 225 3.76 7.25 -18.45
C GLU A 225 3.55 5.80 -18.03
N ASP A 226 4.55 5.15 -17.42
CA ASP A 226 4.52 3.75 -17.01
C ASP A 226 4.03 3.53 -15.57
N ILE A 227 3.83 4.60 -14.76
CA ILE A 227 3.28 4.48 -13.40
C ILE A 227 1.76 4.70 -13.44
N GLY A 228 1.00 3.67 -13.09
CA GLY A 228 -0.46 3.75 -12.97
C GLY A 228 -0.90 4.42 -11.68
N PHE A 229 -2.12 5.00 -11.66
CA PHE A 229 -2.77 5.49 -10.45
C PHE A 229 -4.05 4.73 -10.15
N MET A 230 -4.28 4.43 -8.88
CA MET A 230 -5.47 3.73 -8.39
C MET A 230 -6.15 4.52 -7.28
N GLN A 231 -7.42 4.86 -7.49
CA GLN A 231 -8.26 5.39 -6.42
C GLN A 231 -8.76 4.24 -5.55
N LEU A 232 -8.41 4.25 -4.28
CA LEU A 232 -9.00 3.35 -3.29
C LEU A 232 -10.23 3.99 -2.68
N ILE A 233 -11.26 3.18 -2.46
CA ILE A 233 -12.49 3.58 -1.79
C ILE A 233 -12.58 2.79 -0.50
N GLY A 234 -12.51 3.50 0.62
CA GLY A 234 -12.58 2.96 1.97
C GLY A 234 -13.96 3.18 2.62
N SER A 235 -14.02 2.87 3.90
CA SER A 235 -15.21 3.14 4.71
C SER A 235 -15.37 4.63 5.00
N ASN A 236 -16.59 5.15 4.95
CA ASN A 236 -16.93 6.53 5.34
C ASN A 236 -16.62 6.86 6.82
N ASN A 237 -16.39 5.84 7.64
CA ASN A 237 -15.99 5.99 9.04
C ASN A 237 -14.51 5.67 9.26
N GLY A 238 -13.73 5.49 8.18
CA GLY A 238 -12.33 5.13 8.23
C GLY A 238 -11.42 6.31 8.60
N GLU A 239 -10.23 6.00 9.08
CA GLU A 239 -9.20 6.99 9.43
C GLU A 239 -8.19 7.23 8.30
N GLU A 240 -8.33 6.52 7.16
CA GLU A 240 -7.39 6.61 6.04
C GLU A 240 -7.30 8.02 5.46
N VAL A 241 -8.43 8.74 5.41
CA VAL A 241 -8.49 10.14 4.98
C VAL A 241 -9.31 10.95 5.96
N GLN A 242 -8.72 12.00 6.47
CA GLN A 242 -9.37 12.97 7.36
C GLN A 242 -9.34 14.35 6.72
N ARG A 243 -10.39 15.11 6.91
CA ARG A 243 -10.50 16.52 6.49
C ARG A 243 -10.77 17.41 7.68
N LEU A 244 -10.13 18.56 7.72
CA LEU A 244 -10.40 19.57 8.73
C LEU A 244 -11.67 20.33 8.35
N GLU A 245 -12.78 20.02 9.01
CA GLU A 245 -14.06 20.69 8.82
C GLU A 245 -14.49 21.38 10.11
N PHE A 246 -14.78 22.67 10.02
CA PHE A 246 -15.19 23.49 11.18
C PHE A 246 -14.25 23.38 12.40
N GLY A 247 -12.96 23.16 12.16
CA GLY A 247 -11.94 23.07 13.23
C GLY A 247 -11.82 21.67 13.86
N THR A 248 -12.50 20.66 13.35
CA THR A 248 -12.41 19.26 13.78
C THR A 248 -12.06 18.35 12.61
N LEU A 249 -11.26 17.32 12.89
CA LEU A 249 -10.99 16.28 11.89
C LEU A 249 -12.23 15.40 11.71
N GLN A 250 -12.64 15.23 10.47
CA GLN A 250 -13.78 14.39 10.08
C GLN A 250 -13.32 13.36 9.05
N PRO A 251 -13.81 12.11 9.12
CA PRO A 251 -13.56 11.13 8.08
C PRO A 251 -14.07 11.61 6.72
N TYR A 252 -13.33 11.34 5.66
CA TYR A 252 -13.75 11.63 4.30
C TYR A 252 -14.90 10.71 3.88
N SER A 253 -15.98 11.29 3.31
CA SER A 253 -17.08 10.50 2.76
C SER A 253 -16.82 10.15 1.30
N TYR A 254 -16.83 8.86 0.99
CA TYR A 254 -16.66 8.34 -0.38
C TYR A 254 -17.95 8.32 -1.18
N ASP A 255 -19.11 8.71 -0.62
CA ASP A 255 -20.42 8.63 -1.27
C ASP A 255 -20.46 9.34 -2.63
N LEU A 256 -19.77 10.48 -2.73
CA LEU A 256 -19.70 11.23 -3.98
C LEU A 256 -18.97 10.46 -5.09
N LEU A 257 -18.02 9.58 -4.75
CA LEU A 257 -17.28 8.80 -5.73
C LEU A 257 -18.14 7.74 -6.42
N PHE A 258 -19.24 7.32 -5.79
CA PHE A 258 -20.22 6.40 -6.40
C PHE A 258 -21.21 7.09 -7.35
N THR A 259 -21.13 8.42 -7.49
CA THR A 259 -21.95 9.16 -8.44
C THR A 259 -21.30 9.25 -9.83
N ARG A 260 -22.09 9.53 -10.88
CA ARG A 260 -21.54 9.79 -12.22
C ARG A 260 -20.51 10.92 -12.25
N PHE A 261 -20.73 11.95 -11.44
CA PHE A 261 -19.83 13.09 -11.35
C PHE A 261 -18.52 12.67 -10.67
N GLY A 262 -18.60 11.98 -9.54
CA GLY A 262 -17.44 11.48 -8.80
C GLY A 262 -16.59 10.51 -9.62
N LEU A 263 -17.24 9.53 -10.29
CA LEU A 263 -16.53 8.61 -11.19
C LEU A 263 -15.83 9.34 -12.35
N LYS A 264 -16.44 10.39 -12.90
CA LYS A 264 -15.81 11.21 -13.92
C LYS A 264 -14.62 12.00 -13.37
N SER A 265 -14.71 12.50 -12.15
CA SER A 265 -13.59 13.15 -11.45
C SER A 265 -12.43 12.19 -11.27
N VAL A 266 -12.69 11.00 -10.71
CA VAL A 266 -11.67 9.96 -10.53
C VAL A 266 -11.01 9.59 -11.86
N SER A 267 -11.76 9.46 -12.95
CA SER A 267 -11.21 9.10 -14.25
C SER A 267 -10.24 10.13 -14.85
N SER A 268 -10.15 11.33 -14.27
CA SER A 268 -9.15 12.34 -14.65
C SER A 268 -7.82 12.23 -13.91
N SER A 269 -7.80 11.51 -12.78
CA SER A 269 -6.63 11.40 -11.91
C SER A 269 -6.19 9.96 -11.63
N ALA A 270 -7.04 8.95 -11.91
CA ALA A 270 -6.72 7.55 -11.70
C ALA A 270 -7.07 6.69 -12.92
N ASP A 271 -6.28 5.66 -13.15
CA ASP A 271 -6.45 4.68 -14.23
C ASP A 271 -7.36 3.52 -13.81
N SER A 272 -7.52 3.31 -12.50
CA SER A 272 -8.29 2.22 -11.91
C SER A 272 -8.89 2.59 -10.55
N ILE A 273 -9.86 1.80 -10.09
CA ILE A 273 -10.50 1.94 -8.78
C ILE A 273 -10.36 0.62 -8.03
N GLY A 274 -9.92 0.70 -6.77
CA GLY A 274 -9.90 -0.40 -5.81
C GLY A 274 -10.97 -0.16 -4.73
N LEU A 275 -11.68 -1.22 -4.36
CA LEU A 275 -12.67 -1.18 -3.28
C LEU A 275 -12.15 -1.96 -2.07
N ASP A 276 -12.21 -1.34 -0.90
CA ASP A 276 -12.05 -2.06 0.35
C ASP A 276 -13.30 -2.94 0.56
N PRO A 277 -13.16 -4.25 0.81
CA PRO A 277 -14.31 -5.12 1.04
C PRO A 277 -15.19 -4.69 2.21
N GLN A 278 -14.68 -3.88 3.14
CA GLN A 278 -15.43 -3.34 4.27
C GLN A 278 -16.17 -2.03 3.94
N ALA A 279 -15.95 -1.48 2.75
CA ALA A 279 -16.56 -0.23 2.30
C ALA A 279 -17.90 -0.42 1.58
N VAL A 280 -18.31 -1.67 1.33
CA VAL A 280 -19.52 -2.03 0.55
C VAL A 280 -20.57 -2.67 1.44
#